data_71f086cccc16493a36c7eacb7897376e
#
_entry.id   71f086cccc16493a36c7eacb7897376e
#
_cell.length_a   1.000
_cell.length_b   1.000
_cell.length_c   1.000
_cell.angle_alpha   90.00
_cell.angle_beta   90.00
_cell.angle_gamma   90.00
#
_symmetry.space_group_name_H-M   'P 1'
#
loop_
_entity.id
_entity.type
_entity.pdbx_description
1 polymer ?
#
loop_
_entity_poly.entity_id
_entity_poly.type
_entity_poly.pdbx_seq_one_letter_code
_entity_poly.pdbx_strand_id
1 'polypeptide(L)'
;FIVAMELVDPVPASQIIDSQYRTLQRVSKPIHWVHFNERNREWERIVADSDLPVRRLRVGLQLVDRMGPVSEADVVTFTGAMHQLADELLAVADMPASRLLDQAAEVDRFCAAVDLEIGVNLVSRGTPFSGTKIRALAEAAGMVLGDDGVFTRRDDDGRTQFTLQNFETTRFSVESLRNMTTHGLTFVLDVPRVAHGERVFQQMAALAKRFAETLQGTLVDDNRQPLNDVQLDHIRREFIGKPQATMASYGLPAGSAQALRLFS
;
A
#
# COMPACT_ATOMS: atom_id res chain seq x y z
N PHE A 1 4.36 -5.52 -16.72
CA PHE A 1 4.85 -6.28 -17.87
C PHE A 1 4.78 -7.78 -17.58
N ILE A 2 4.17 -8.55 -18.47
CA ILE A 2 3.96 -9.97 -18.24
C ILE A 2 4.63 -10.76 -19.38
N VAL A 3 5.47 -11.72 -19.01
CA VAL A 3 6.04 -12.73 -19.91
C VAL A 3 5.28 -14.03 -19.69
N ALA A 4 4.68 -14.56 -20.74
CA ALA A 4 4.04 -15.87 -20.71
C ALA A 4 4.98 -16.94 -21.25
N MET A 5 5.01 -18.10 -20.60
CA MET A 5 5.85 -19.24 -21.01
C MET A 5 5.02 -20.53 -21.00
N GLU A 6 5.25 -21.35 -22.01
CA GLU A 6 4.72 -22.70 -22.07
C GLU A 6 5.88 -23.69 -22.23
N LEU A 7 5.96 -24.62 -21.28
CA LEU A 7 7.01 -25.64 -21.21
C LEU A 7 6.60 -26.88 -21.98
N VAL A 8 7.56 -27.52 -22.66
CA VAL A 8 7.35 -28.79 -23.33
C VAL A 8 6.98 -29.86 -22.32
N ASP A 9 7.79 -29.98 -21.25
CA ASP A 9 7.56 -30.91 -20.16
C ASP A 9 7.31 -30.14 -18.85
N PRO A 10 6.42 -30.64 -17.99
CA PRO A 10 6.18 -30.00 -16.67
C PRO A 10 7.45 -30.05 -15.81
N VAL A 11 7.72 -28.91 -15.11
CA VAL A 11 8.88 -28.75 -14.22
C VAL A 11 8.39 -28.34 -12.82
N PRO A 12 9.02 -28.81 -11.74
CA PRO A 12 8.67 -28.37 -10.39
C PRO A 12 8.77 -26.85 -10.23
N ALA A 13 7.82 -26.25 -9.52
CA ALA A 13 7.77 -24.81 -9.29
C ALA A 13 9.04 -24.28 -8.61
N SER A 14 9.60 -25.01 -7.66
CA SER A 14 10.86 -24.69 -6.99
C SER A 14 12.02 -24.53 -7.97
N GLN A 15 12.19 -25.46 -8.92
CA GLN A 15 13.24 -25.39 -9.91
C GLN A 15 13.13 -24.16 -10.82
N ILE A 16 11.91 -23.75 -11.16
CA ILE A 16 11.66 -22.55 -11.98
C ILE A 16 12.12 -21.27 -11.26
N ILE A 17 11.75 -21.14 -9.99
CA ILE A 17 12.09 -19.95 -9.20
C ILE A 17 13.60 -19.92 -8.91
N ASP A 18 14.18 -21.03 -8.53
CA ASP A 18 15.59 -21.11 -8.14
C ASP A 18 16.55 -20.83 -9.31
N SER A 19 16.16 -21.16 -10.53
CA SER A 19 16.97 -20.96 -11.73
C SER A 19 17.46 -19.54 -11.89
N GLN A 20 16.58 -18.54 -11.76
CA GLN A 20 16.91 -17.14 -11.98
C GLN A 20 16.95 -16.31 -10.68
N TYR A 21 16.89 -16.94 -9.52
CA TYR A 21 16.78 -16.27 -8.21
C TYR A 21 17.86 -15.20 -8.01
N ARG A 22 19.13 -15.52 -8.22
CA ARG A 22 20.25 -14.60 -8.01
C ARG A 22 20.24 -13.39 -8.95
N THR A 23 19.82 -13.60 -10.20
CA THR A 23 19.74 -12.55 -11.21
C THR A 23 18.60 -11.60 -10.88
N LEU A 24 17.43 -12.15 -10.54
CA LEU A 24 16.20 -11.40 -10.30
C LEU A 24 16.21 -10.66 -8.95
N GLN A 25 17.01 -11.05 -7.98
CA GLN A 25 17.24 -10.28 -6.75
C GLN A 25 17.84 -8.89 -6.99
N ARG A 26 18.43 -8.64 -8.14
CA ARG A 26 19.01 -7.33 -8.51
C ARG A 26 17.96 -6.36 -9.07
N VAL A 27 16.79 -6.87 -9.42
CA VAL A 27 15.67 -6.06 -9.90
C VAL A 27 15.02 -5.34 -8.72
N SER A 28 14.87 -4.04 -8.80
CA SER A 28 14.35 -3.22 -7.70
C SER A 28 12.83 -3.32 -7.52
N LYS A 29 12.13 -3.81 -8.54
CA LYS A 29 10.66 -3.91 -8.54
C LYS A 29 10.18 -5.33 -8.25
N PRO A 30 9.00 -5.48 -7.62
CA PRO A 30 8.41 -6.78 -7.34
C PRO A 30 8.20 -7.62 -8.61
N ILE A 31 8.50 -8.92 -8.50
CA ILE A 31 8.28 -9.91 -9.56
C ILE A 31 7.22 -10.88 -9.05
N HIS A 32 6.22 -11.12 -9.88
CA HIS A 32 5.08 -11.98 -9.55
C HIS A 32 5.08 -13.21 -10.44
N TRP A 33 5.02 -14.38 -9.82
CA TRP A 33 5.02 -15.66 -10.47
C TRP A 33 3.66 -16.33 -10.32
N VAL A 34 3.04 -16.71 -11.43
CA VAL A 34 1.78 -17.47 -11.44
C VAL A 34 1.86 -18.61 -12.44
N HIS A 35 1.24 -19.74 -12.11
CA HIS A 35 1.10 -20.87 -13.00
C HIS A 35 -0.38 -21.17 -13.26
N PHE A 36 -0.65 -21.84 -14.35
CA PHE A 36 -1.98 -22.34 -14.65
C PHE A 36 -2.17 -23.71 -14.01
N ASN A 37 -3.11 -23.78 -13.06
CA ASN A 37 -3.47 -25.04 -12.43
C ASN A 37 -4.48 -25.79 -13.33
N GLU A 38 -4.05 -26.90 -13.93
CA GLU A 38 -4.88 -27.67 -14.87
C GLU A 38 -6.10 -28.34 -14.21
N ARG A 39 -6.10 -28.50 -12.86
CA ARG A 39 -7.18 -29.17 -12.14
C ARG A 39 -8.39 -28.28 -11.98
N ASN A 40 -8.18 -27.03 -11.53
CA ASN A 40 -9.25 -26.04 -11.31
C ASN A 40 -9.38 -25.03 -12.46
N ARG A 41 -8.44 -25.05 -13.43
CA ARG A 41 -8.38 -24.15 -14.59
C ARG A 41 -8.23 -22.68 -14.22
N GLU A 42 -7.51 -22.39 -13.13
CA GLU A 42 -7.24 -21.06 -12.62
C GLU A 42 -5.74 -20.74 -12.62
N TRP A 43 -5.43 -19.43 -12.66
CA TRP A 43 -4.07 -18.95 -12.47
C TRP A 43 -3.81 -18.77 -10.98
N GLU A 44 -2.84 -19.50 -10.46
CA GLU A 44 -2.46 -19.49 -9.05
C GLU A 44 -1.04 -18.97 -8.85
N ARG A 45 -0.80 -18.40 -7.70
CA ARG A 45 0.53 -17.92 -7.33
C ARG A 45 1.46 -19.11 -7.12
N ILE A 46 2.66 -19.06 -7.71
CA ILE A 46 3.69 -20.04 -7.44
C ILE A 46 4.25 -19.81 -6.03
N VAL A 47 4.27 -20.88 -5.22
CA VAL A 47 4.91 -20.91 -3.90
C VAL A 47 6.26 -21.60 -4.07
N ALA A 48 7.34 -20.98 -3.58
CA ALA A 48 8.71 -21.42 -3.80
C ALA A 48 9.00 -22.87 -3.34
N ASP A 49 8.33 -23.32 -2.27
CA ASP A 49 8.51 -24.67 -1.70
C ASP A 49 7.57 -25.71 -2.33
N SER A 50 6.93 -25.37 -3.43
CA SER A 50 5.95 -26.26 -4.08
C SER A 50 6.60 -27.16 -5.12
N ASP A 51 6.41 -28.48 -4.98
CA ASP A 51 6.77 -29.48 -5.98
C ASP A 51 5.70 -29.66 -7.08
N LEU A 52 4.71 -28.76 -7.14
CA LEU A 52 3.66 -28.80 -8.15
C LEU A 52 4.27 -28.72 -9.55
N PRO A 53 3.88 -29.61 -10.49
CA PRO A 53 4.35 -29.57 -11.86
C PRO A 53 3.73 -28.36 -12.58
N VAL A 54 4.57 -27.51 -13.12
CA VAL A 54 4.19 -26.31 -13.87
C VAL A 54 4.46 -26.52 -15.35
N ARG A 55 3.45 -26.33 -16.18
CA ARG A 55 3.55 -26.39 -17.65
C ARG A 55 3.36 -25.02 -18.29
N ARG A 56 2.43 -24.23 -17.76
CA ARG A 56 2.16 -22.86 -18.22
C ARG A 56 2.37 -21.89 -17.09
N LEU A 57 3.22 -20.90 -17.31
CA LEU A 57 3.49 -19.88 -16.31
C LEU A 57 3.42 -18.47 -16.91
N ARG A 58 3.21 -17.51 -16.05
CA ARG A 58 3.35 -16.08 -16.32
C ARG A 58 4.23 -15.45 -15.27
N VAL A 59 5.17 -14.63 -15.72
CA VAL A 59 6.06 -13.88 -14.85
C VAL A 59 5.80 -12.41 -15.09
N GLY A 60 5.36 -11.71 -14.04
CA GLY A 60 5.02 -10.29 -14.10
C GLY A 60 6.06 -9.43 -13.42
N LEU A 61 6.61 -8.45 -14.13
CA LEU A 61 7.41 -7.38 -13.55
C LEU A 61 6.48 -6.21 -13.24
N GLN A 62 6.44 -5.78 -11.98
CA GLN A 62 5.74 -4.54 -11.58
C GLN A 62 6.48 -3.35 -12.14
N LEU A 63 5.78 -2.42 -12.80
CA LEU A 63 6.42 -1.29 -13.47
C LEU A 63 6.56 -0.06 -12.59
N VAL A 64 5.71 0.10 -11.58
CA VAL A 64 5.65 1.28 -10.73
C VAL A 64 5.29 0.88 -9.28
N ASP A 65 5.89 1.55 -8.33
CA ASP A 65 5.50 1.59 -6.92
C ASP A 65 5.77 3.02 -6.37
N ARG A 66 5.60 3.26 -5.07
CA ARG A 66 5.89 4.57 -4.46
C ARG A 66 7.33 5.05 -4.58
N MET A 67 8.27 4.15 -4.88
CA MET A 67 9.67 4.51 -5.14
C MET A 67 9.92 4.97 -6.58
N GLY A 68 8.86 5.03 -7.40
CA GLY A 68 8.91 5.49 -8.78
C GLY A 68 8.82 4.38 -9.83
N PRO A 69 9.07 4.70 -11.10
CA PRO A 69 8.99 3.75 -12.20
C PRO A 69 10.18 2.78 -12.23
N VAL A 70 9.99 1.66 -12.93
CA VAL A 70 11.05 0.69 -13.21
C VAL A 70 12.18 1.33 -14.03
N SER A 71 13.41 0.98 -13.72
CA SER A 71 14.58 1.45 -14.45
C SER A 71 14.83 0.65 -15.73
N GLU A 72 15.57 1.24 -16.68
CA GLU A 72 16.04 0.52 -17.87
C GLU A 72 16.91 -0.70 -17.51
N ALA A 73 17.76 -0.56 -16.49
CA ALA A 73 18.59 -1.65 -15.99
C ALA A 73 17.76 -2.82 -15.44
N ASP A 74 16.67 -2.53 -14.73
CA ASP A 74 15.74 -3.57 -14.24
C ASP A 74 15.05 -4.29 -15.41
N VAL A 75 14.60 -3.55 -16.42
CA VAL A 75 13.96 -4.13 -17.60
C VAL A 75 14.93 -5.04 -18.36
N VAL A 76 16.16 -4.60 -18.58
CA VAL A 76 17.20 -5.40 -19.25
C VAL A 76 17.53 -6.65 -18.43
N THR A 77 17.70 -6.50 -17.12
CA THR A 77 17.99 -7.63 -16.23
C THR A 77 16.84 -8.64 -16.22
N PHE A 78 15.61 -8.16 -16.11
CA PHE A 78 14.43 -9.02 -16.12
C PHE A 78 14.24 -9.75 -17.45
N THR A 79 14.29 -9.05 -18.58
CA THR A 79 14.11 -9.65 -19.90
C THR A 79 15.22 -10.65 -20.22
N GLY A 80 16.47 -10.35 -19.87
CA GLY A 80 17.58 -11.27 -20.00
C GLY A 80 17.38 -12.55 -19.17
N ALA A 81 16.95 -12.42 -17.93
CA ALA A 81 16.63 -13.56 -17.07
C ALA A 81 15.46 -14.40 -17.63
N MET A 82 14.45 -13.77 -18.23
CA MET A 82 13.33 -14.49 -18.85
C MET A 82 13.74 -15.24 -20.10
N HIS A 83 14.63 -14.70 -20.94
CA HIS A 83 15.20 -15.43 -22.07
C HIS A 83 16.00 -16.64 -21.60
N GLN A 84 16.90 -16.46 -20.63
CA GLN A 84 17.69 -17.54 -20.08
C GLN A 84 16.81 -18.63 -19.46
N LEU A 85 15.77 -18.26 -18.71
CA LEU A 85 14.83 -19.19 -18.12
C LEU A 85 14.10 -20.01 -19.22
N ALA A 86 13.65 -19.34 -20.29
CA ALA A 86 12.99 -20.01 -21.41
C ALA A 86 13.92 -21.04 -22.08
N ASP A 87 15.19 -20.68 -22.28
CA ASP A 87 16.20 -21.61 -22.87
C ASP A 87 16.46 -22.79 -21.94
N GLU A 88 16.64 -22.58 -20.64
CA GLU A 88 16.89 -23.62 -19.64
C GLU A 88 15.72 -24.59 -19.49
N LEU A 89 14.49 -24.11 -19.61
CA LEU A 89 13.28 -24.91 -19.47
C LEU A 89 12.74 -25.47 -20.80
N LEU A 90 13.43 -25.22 -21.90
CA LEU A 90 12.94 -25.51 -23.25
C LEU A 90 11.50 -24.99 -23.46
N ALA A 91 11.23 -23.79 -23.00
CA ALA A 91 9.92 -23.16 -23.06
C ALA A 91 9.79 -22.23 -24.25
N VAL A 92 8.57 -22.14 -24.77
CA VAL A 92 8.20 -21.07 -25.70
C VAL A 92 7.79 -19.86 -24.87
N ALA A 93 8.56 -18.77 -24.98
CA ALA A 93 8.28 -17.51 -24.27
C ALA A 93 7.61 -16.50 -25.21
N ASP A 94 6.50 -15.93 -24.77
CA ASP A 94 5.85 -14.77 -25.37
C ASP A 94 6.24 -13.52 -24.57
N MET A 95 7.14 -12.71 -25.16
CA MET A 95 7.57 -11.44 -24.62
C MET A 95 6.98 -10.33 -25.47
N PRO A 96 5.91 -9.67 -25.03
CA PRO A 96 5.30 -8.63 -25.82
C PRO A 96 6.27 -7.47 -26.07
N ALA A 97 6.41 -7.08 -27.33
CA ALA A 97 7.14 -5.86 -27.69
C ALA A 97 6.36 -4.68 -27.12
N SER A 98 6.96 -3.93 -26.20
CA SER A 98 6.28 -2.82 -25.57
C SER A 98 7.22 -1.65 -25.30
N ARG A 99 6.64 -0.46 -25.22
CA ARG A 99 7.31 0.75 -24.73
C ARG A 99 7.26 0.78 -23.19
N LEU A 100 7.90 -0.20 -22.57
CA LEU A 100 7.78 -0.40 -21.11
C LEU A 100 8.12 0.82 -20.29
N LEU A 101 9.20 1.52 -20.64
CA LEU A 101 9.62 2.72 -19.89
C LEU A 101 8.63 3.87 -20.08
N ASP A 102 8.07 4.05 -21.28
CA ASP A 102 7.04 5.05 -21.53
C ASP A 102 5.77 4.74 -20.75
N GLN A 103 5.35 3.47 -20.75
CA GLN A 103 4.19 3.01 -19.98
C GLN A 103 4.41 3.17 -18.48
N ALA A 104 5.60 2.82 -17.98
CA ALA A 104 5.96 3.01 -16.57
C ALA A 104 5.89 4.49 -16.18
N ALA A 105 6.44 5.38 -17.01
CA ALA A 105 6.40 6.82 -16.76
C ALA A 105 4.97 7.40 -16.79
N GLU A 106 4.09 6.87 -17.64
CA GLU A 106 2.69 7.27 -17.70
C GLU A 106 1.93 6.85 -16.44
N VAL A 107 2.10 5.60 -16.01
CA VAL A 107 1.50 5.08 -14.78
C VAL A 107 2.03 5.82 -13.55
N ASP A 108 3.33 6.11 -13.51
CA ASP A 108 3.95 6.85 -12.41
C ASP A 108 3.37 8.25 -12.27
N ARG A 109 3.20 8.98 -13.38
CA ARG A 109 2.54 10.29 -13.36
C ARG A 109 1.10 10.23 -12.87
N PHE A 110 0.35 9.18 -13.26
CA PHE A 110 -1.00 8.95 -12.76
C PHE A 110 -0.97 8.69 -11.26
N CYS A 111 -0.09 7.80 -10.79
CA CYS A 111 0.05 7.50 -9.36
C CYS A 111 0.39 8.76 -8.56
N ALA A 112 1.34 9.57 -9.01
CA ALA A 112 1.72 10.83 -8.35
C ALA A 112 0.54 11.81 -8.21
N ALA A 113 -0.40 11.81 -9.15
CA ALA A 113 -1.57 12.70 -9.12
C ALA A 113 -2.63 12.29 -8.07
N VAL A 114 -2.64 11.03 -7.63
CA VAL A 114 -3.66 10.48 -6.72
C VAL A 114 -3.06 9.96 -5.39
N ASP A 115 -1.72 9.92 -5.27
CA ASP A 115 -1.02 9.46 -4.07
C ASP A 115 -1.01 10.55 -3.00
N LEU A 116 -2.10 10.61 -2.26
CA LEU A 116 -2.33 11.61 -1.21
C LEU A 116 -2.48 10.92 0.15
N GLU A 117 -1.83 11.49 1.15
CA GLU A 117 -2.11 11.23 2.56
C GLU A 117 -2.80 12.44 3.18
N ILE A 118 -3.91 12.21 3.86
CA ILE A 118 -4.66 13.27 4.52
C ILE A 118 -4.41 13.20 6.02
N GLY A 119 -3.76 14.23 6.55
CA GLY A 119 -3.54 14.42 7.97
C GLY A 119 -4.58 15.34 8.61
N VAL A 120 -5.10 14.94 9.76
CA VAL A 120 -5.86 15.81 10.67
C VAL A 120 -5.11 15.89 11.98
N ASN A 121 -4.62 17.08 12.31
CA ASN A 121 -3.82 17.28 13.50
C ASN A 121 -4.69 17.71 14.68
N LEU A 122 -4.40 17.18 15.85
CA LEU A 122 -4.98 17.56 17.13
C LEU A 122 -3.89 18.17 17.99
N VAL A 123 -4.01 19.44 18.35
CA VAL A 123 -3.05 20.16 19.18
C VAL A 123 -3.63 20.51 20.53
N SER A 124 -2.79 20.50 21.58
CA SER A 124 -3.20 20.84 22.93
C SER A 124 -3.46 22.36 23.08
N ARG A 125 -4.38 22.72 23.96
CA ARG A 125 -4.68 24.12 24.33
C ARG A 125 -3.84 24.59 25.53
N GLY A 126 -2.62 24.08 25.67
CA GLY A 126 -1.71 24.42 26.74
C GLY A 126 -1.29 23.24 27.61
N THR A 127 -2.21 22.44 28.11
CA THR A 127 -1.89 21.22 28.87
C THR A 127 -1.58 20.07 27.92
N PRO A 128 -0.42 19.41 28.02
CA PRO A 128 -0.08 18.29 27.14
C PRO A 128 -1.02 17.10 27.37
N PHE A 129 -1.20 16.32 26.33
CA PHE A 129 -2.01 15.11 26.37
C PHE A 129 -1.27 13.98 27.08
N SER A 130 -1.93 13.30 28.00
CA SER A 130 -1.38 12.13 28.70
C SER A 130 -1.41 10.90 27.82
N GLY A 131 -0.29 10.17 27.72
CA GLY A 131 -0.18 8.93 26.97
C GLY A 131 -1.20 7.87 27.41
N THR A 132 -1.52 7.76 28.70
CA THR A 132 -2.52 6.84 29.21
C THR A 132 -3.93 7.17 28.72
N LYS A 133 -4.29 8.45 28.60
CA LYS A 133 -5.58 8.89 28.04
C LYS A 133 -5.64 8.63 26.54
N ILE A 134 -4.56 8.91 25.81
CA ILE A 134 -4.45 8.62 24.36
C ILE A 134 -4.68 7.12 24.13
N ARG A 135 -3.99 6.28 24.87
CA ARG A 135 -4.12 4.82 24.77
C ARG A 135 -5.56 4.38 25.04
N ALA A 136 -6.16 4.85 26.13
CA ALA A 136 -7.54 4.46 26.48
C ALA A 136 -8.54 4.85 25.39
N LEU A 137 -8.41 6.05 24.79
CA LEU A 137 -9.27 6.52 23.71
C LEU A 137 -9.07 5.71 22.43
N ALA A 138 -7.82 5.41 22.06
CA ALA A 138 -7.49 4.63 20.88
C ALA A 138 -8.01 3.19 20.99
N GLU A 139 -7.76 2.52 22.11
CA GLU A 139 -8.24 1.15 22.37
C GLU A 139 -9.78 1.10 22.41
N ALA A 140 -10.44 2.08 23.03
CA ALA A 140 -11.90 2.17 23.04
C ALA A 140 -12.50 2.39 21.64
N ALA A 141 -11.73 3.00 20.73
CA ALA A 141 -12.10 3.15 19.32
C ALA A 141 -11.76 1.91 18.47
N GLY A 142 -11.25 0.84 19.08
CA GLY A 142 -10.83 -0.38 18.37
C GLY A 142 -9.56 -0.21 17.54
N MET A 143 -8.70 0.73 17.91
CA MET A 143 -7.37 0.86 17.30
C MET A 143 -6.36 -0.02 18.02
N VAL A 144 -5.40 -0.56 17.28
CA VAL A 144 -4.35 -1.43 17.79
C VAL A 144 -3.00 -0.75 17.59
N LEU A 145 -2.18 -0.72 18.65
CA LEU A 145 -0.82 -0.23 18.59
C LEU A 145 0.08 -1.25 17.88
N GLY A 146 0.75 -0.82 16.82
CA GLY A 146 1.73 -1.61 16.08
C GLY A 146 3.16 -1.43 16.62
N ASP A 147 4.05 -2.31 16.17
CA ASP A 147 5.49 -2.23 16.50
C ASP A 147 6.16 -1.00 15.86
N ASP A 148 5.54 -0.43 14.84
CA ASP A 148 5.93 0.83 14.20
C ASP A 148 5.68 2.07 15.07
N GLY A 149 5.01 1.90 16.21
CA GLY A 149 4.67 2.98 17.13
C GLY A 149 3.47 3.81 16.70
N VAL A 150 2.56 3.22 15.93
CA VAL A 150 1.35 3.86 15.40
C VAL A 150 0.12 3.05 15.80
N PHE A 151 -0.95 3.72 16.20
CA PHE A 151 -2.25 3.08 16.37
C PHE A 151 -2.94 2.95 15.01
N THR A 152 -3.40 1.76 14.68
CA THR A 152 -4.06 1.47 13.40
C THR A 152 -5.51 1.07 13.62
N ARG A 153 -6.43 1.73 12.93
CA ARG A 153 -7.82 1.30 12.77
C ARG A 153 -7.91 0.40 11.54
N ARG A 154 -8.49 -0.80 11.72
CA ARG A 154 -8.72 -1.76 10.63
C ARG A 154 -10.21 -2.00 10.44
N ASP A 155 -10.59 -2.39 9.22
CA ASP A 155 -11.93 -2.92 8.94
C ASP A 155 -12.04 -4.40 9.34
N ASP A 156 -13.21 -4.99 9.11
CA ASP A 156 -13.51 -6.38 9.46
C ASP A 156 -12.67 -7.38 8.63
N ASP A 157 -12.17 -6.96 7.46
CA ASP A 157 -11.25 -7.74 6.62
C ASP A 157 -9.76 -7.56 7.01
N GLY A 158 -9.49 -6.81 8.07
CA GLY A 158 -8.13 -6.53 8.55
C GLY A 158 -7.37 -5.45 7.76
N ARG A 159 -8.03 -4.74 6.84
CA ARG A 159 -7.41 -3.68 6.03
C ARG A 159 -7.34 -2.38 6.82
N THR A 160 -6.21 -1.68 6.71
CA THR A 160 -6.04 -0.39 7.36
C THR A 160 -7.00 0.65 6.80
N GLN A 161 -7.74 1.31 7.68
CA GLN A 161 -8.62 2.43 7.37
C GLN A 161 -7.93 3.77 7.59
N PHE A 162 -7.37 3.97 8.77
CA PHE A 162 -6.58 5.15 9.12
C PHE A 162 -5.69 4.85 10.33
N THR A 163 -4.77 5.74 10.59
CA THR A 163 -3.81 5.61 11.69
C THR A 163 -3.85 6.83 12.60
N LEU A 164 -3.29 6.66 13.80
CA LEU A 164 -3.07 7.73 14.77
C LEU A 164 -1.62 7.65 15.24
N GLN A 165 -0.89 8.73 15.07
CA GLN A 165 0.51 8.84 15.46
C GLN A 165 0.76 10.06 16.33
N ASN A 166 1.88 10.06 17.04
CA ASN A 166 2.36 11.22 17.75
C ASN A 166 2.81 12.28 16.73
N PHE A 167 2.39 13.51 16.93
CA PHE A 167 2.90 14.66 16.15
C PHE A 167 4.38 14.95 16.45
N GLU A 168 4.81 14.66 17.67
CA GLU A 168 6.20 14.78 18.09
C GLU A 168 7.01 13.54 17.69
N THR A 169 8.34 13.61 17.80
CA THR A 169 9.26 12.56 17.32
C THR A 169 9.20 11.24 18.12
N THR A 170 8.68 11.28 19.35
CA THR A 170 8.57 10.09 20.19
C THR A 170 7.48 9.16 19.69
N ARG A 171 7.84 7.96 19.29
CA ARG A 171 6.89 6.93 18.87
C ARG A 171 6.12 6.37 20.06
N PHE A 172 4.89 5.93 19.81
CA PHE A 172 4.11 5.23 20.82
C PHE A 172 4.66 3.82 21.05
N SER A 173 4.71 3.43 22.30
CA SER A 173 4.92 2.06 22.75
C SER A 173 4.11 1.82 24.01
N VAL A 174 3.89 0.57 24.37
CA VAL A 174 3.21 0.23 25.63
C VAL A 174 3.90 0.86 26.84
N GLU A 175 5.23 0.94 26.80
CA GLU A 175 6.02 1.53 27.87
C GLU A 175 5.96 3.06 27.84
N SER A 176 6.20 3.70 26.69
CA SER A 176 6.20 5.17 26.58
C SER A 176 4.85 5.76 26.95
N LEU A 177 3.74 5.15 26.54
CA LEU A 177 2.39 5.62 26.82
C LEU A 177 2.04 5.67 28.31
N ARG A 178 2.77 4.95 29.18
CA ARG A 178 2.55 5.00 30.62
C ARG A 178 2.94 6.34 31.25
N ASN A 179 3.99 6.95 30.72
CA ASN A 179 4.63 8.10 31.36
C ASN A 179 4.79 9.32 30.44
N MET A 180 4.56 9.17 29.11
CA MET A 180 4.74 10.26 28.16
C MET A 180 3.60 11.26 28.21
N THR A 181 3.94 12.47 27.81
CA THR A 181 3.00 13.52 27.41
C THR A 181 3.36 14.02 26.02
N THR A 182 2.39 14.55 25.28
CA THR A 182 2.61 15.16 23.97
C THR A 182 1.67 16.34 23.75
N HIS A 183 2.09 17.29 22.94
CA HIS A 183 1.29 18.46 22.58
C HIS A 183 0.48 18.28 21.31
N GLY A 184 0.67 17.16 20.59
CA GLY A 184 -0.03 16.94 19.35
C GLY A 184 -0.16 15.47 18.95
N LEU A 185 -1.24 15.19 18.22
CA LEU A 185 -1.54 13.90 17.60
C LEU A 185 -1.88 14.15 16.13
N THR A 186 -1.62 13.17 15.27
CA THR A 186 -2.02 13.21 13.86
C THR A 186 -2.80 11.96 13.49
N PHE A 187 -4.00 12.15 12.98
CA PHE A 187 -4.77 11.11 12.31
C PHE A 187 -4.44 11.14 10.83
N VAL A 188 -4.13 9.99 10.22
CA VAL A 188 -3.69 9.90 8.83
C VAL A 188 -4.53 8.91 8.06
N LEU A 189 -5.00 9.32 6.87
CA LEU A 189 -5.69 8.48 5.90
C LEU A 189 -4.90 8.46 4.60
N ASP A 190 -4.53 7.26 4.14
CA ASP A 190 -3.82 7.02 2.89
C ASP A 190 -4.84 6.82 1.76
N VAL A 191 -5.08 7.87 0.97
CA VAL A 191 -6.21 7.97 0.04
C VAL A 191 -6.27 6.83 -0.97
N PRO A 192 -5.20 6.48 -1.70
CA PRO A 192 -5.27 5.41 -2.70
C PRO A 192 -5.40 4.00 -2.10
N ARG A 193 -5.04 3.82 -0.83
CA ARG A 193 -5.03 2.51 -0.19
C ARG A 193 -6.31 2.16 0.56
N VAL A 194 -7.21 3.12 0.75
CA VAL A 194 -8.41 2.96 1.57
C VAL A 194 -9.66 2.92 0.70
N ALA A 195 -10.39 1.81 0.73
CA ALA A 195 -11.68 1.70 0.07
C ALA A 195 -12.71 2.62 0.75
N HIS A 196 -13.61 3.24 -0.04
CA HIS A 196 -14.65 4.14 0.47
C HIS A 196 -14.10 5.29 1.33
N GLY A 197 -13.03 5.93 0.87
CA GLY A 197 -12.24 6.90 1.62
C GLY A 197 -13.06 8.05 2.20
N GLU A 198 -14.08 8.56 1.50
CA GLU A 198 -14.95 9.63 2.03
C GLU A 198 -15.67 9.20 3.32
N ARG A 199 -16.23 7.98 3.34
CA ARG A 199 -16.89 7.43 4.53
C ARG A 199 -15.89 7.19 5.66
N VAL A 200 -14.73 6.62 5.33
CA VAL A 200 -13.66 6.37 6.32
C VAL A 200 -13.14 7.69 6.90
N PHE A 201 -12.99 8.72 6.07
CA PHE A 201 -12.60 10.05 6.54
C PHE A 201 -13.62 10.67 7.50
N GLN A 202 -14.92 10.49 7.23
CA GLN A 202 -15.97 10.95 8.15
C GLN A 202 -15.85 10.24 9.51
N GLN A 203 -15.57 8.94 9.53
CA GLN A 203 -15.33 8.18 10.76
C GLN A 203 -14.06 8.67 11.49
N MET A 204 -12.98 8.90 10.76
CA MET A 204 -11.73 9.44 11.29
C MET A 204 -11.93 10.84 11.89
N ALA A 205 -12.62 11.73 11.18
CA ALA A 205 -12.91 13.09 11.65
C ALA A 205 -13.81 13.11 12.91
N ALA A 206 -14.82 12.23 12.95
CA ALA A 206 -15.66 12.07 14.13
C ALA A 206 -14.87 11.58 15.35
N LEU A 207 -13.96 10.62 15.14
CA LEU A 207 -13.07 10.13 16.20
C LEU A 207 -12.10 11.24 16.66
N ALA A 208 -11.50 11.98 15.73
CA ALA A 208 -10.61 13.11 16.04
C ALA A 208 -11.32 14.18 16.87
N LYS A 209 -12.58 14.50 16.58
CA LYS A 209 -13.40 15.41 17.39
C LYS A 209 -13.60 14.89 18.81
N ARG A 210 -13.91 13.60 18.98
CA ARG A 210 -14.04 12.99 20.31
C ARG A 210 -12.73 13.06 21.11
N PHE A 211 -11.59 12.85 20.45
CA PHE A 211 -10.26 13.04 21.07
C PHE A 211 -10.07 14.51 21.48
N ALA A 212 -10.43 15.45 20.59
CA ALA A 212 -10.32 16.89 20.90
C ALA A 212 -11.15 17.30 22.12
N GLU A 213 -12.36 16.81 22.24
CA GLU A 213 -13.23 17.07 23.39
C GLU A 213 -12.66 16.48 24.68
N THR A 214 -12.25 15.20 24.65
CA THR A 214 -11.77 14.50 25.85
C THR A 214 -10.40 14.99 26.32
N LEU A 215 -9.50 15.31 25.38
CA LEU A 215 -8.14 15.75 25.66
C LEU A 215 -8.03 17.28 25.77
N GLN A 216 -9.11 18.03 25.53
CA GLN A 216 -9.13 19.50 25.51
C GLN A 216 -8.16 20.08 24.47
N GLY A 217 -8.22 19.52 23.26
CA GLY A 217 -7.42 19.95 22.13
C GLY A 217 -8.25 20.67 21.06
N THR A 218 -7.57 21.09 20.00
CA THR A 218 -8.15 21.75 18.83
C THR A 218 -7.69 21.01 17.58
N LEU A 219 -8.63 20.70 16.68
CA LEU A 219 -8.28 20.14 15.35
C LEU A 219 -7.76 21.27 14.47
N VAL A 220 -6.62 21.03 13.84
CA VAL A 220 -5.94 21.99 12.97
C VAL A 220 -5.43 21.31 11.70
N ASP A 221 -5.24 22.09 10.64
CA ASP A 221 -4.53 21.69 9.44
C ASP A 221 -2.99 21.73 9.64
N ASP A 222 -2.23 21.45 8.58
CA ASP A 222 -0.76 21.46 8.61
C ASP A 222 -0.18 22.87 8.84
N ASN A 223 -0.96 23.91 8.56
CA ASN A 223 -0.62 25.32 8.85
C ASN A 223 -1.07 25.77 10.23
N ARG A 224 -1.55 24.85 11.07
CA ARG A 224 -2.10 25.11 12.42
C ARG A 224 -3.35 25.99 12.43
N GLN A 225 -4.09 26.06 11.30
CA GLN A 225 -5.36 26.73 11.26
C GLN A 225 -6.46 25.80 11.78
N PRO A 226 -7.38 26.28 12.64
CA PRO A 226 -8.48 25.47 13.14
C PRO A 226 -9.34 24.88 12.01
N LEU A 227 -9.64 23.59 12.11
CA LEU A 227 -10.52 22.89 11.17
C LEU A 227 -11.95 22.87 11.70
N ASN A 228 -12.87 23.44 10.95
CA ASN A 228 -14.32 23.36 11.18
C ASN A 228 -14.97 22.31 10.25
N ASP A 229 -16.26 22.09 10.42
CA ASP A 229 -17.01 21.09 9.65
C ASP A 229 -17.03 21.38 8.14
N VAL A 230 -17.05 22.67 7.75
CA VAL A 230 -17.03 23.06 6.34
C VAL A 230 -15.68 22.73 5.71
N GLN A 231 -14.60 22.97 6.42
CA GLN A 231 -13.25 22.66 5.95
C GLN A 231 -13.01 21.15 5.90
N LEU A 232 -13.47 20.38 6.89
CA LEU A 232 -13.40 18.93 6.87
C LEU A 232 -14.22 18.35 5.70
N ASP A 233 -15.41 18.89 5.40
CA ASP A 233 -16.20 18.46 4.26
C ASP A 233 -15.54 18.82 2.92
N HIS A 234 -14.88 19.97 2.83
CA HIS A 234 -14.07 20.35 1.68
C HIS A 234 -12.93 19.37 1.44
N ILE A 235 -12.16 19.02 2.49
CA ILE A 235 -11.08 18.02 2.42
C ILE A 235 -11.63 16.70 1.92
N ARG A 236 -12.74 16.22 2.48
CA ARG A 236 -13.39 14.97 2.09
C ARG A 236 -13.68 14.92 0.59
N ARG A 237 -14.29 15.96 0.06
CA ARG A 237 -14.69 15.99 -1.36
C ARG A 237 -13.53 16.19 -2.32
N GLU A 238 -12.68 17.16 -2.03
CA GLU A 238 -11.64 17.60 -2.98
C GLU A 238 -10.41 16.67 -2.94
N PHE A 239 -9.97 16.25 -1.76
CA PHE A 239 -8.70 15.53 -1.59
C PHE A 239 -8.88 14.03 -1.38
N ILE A 240 -10.10 13.54 -1.22
CA ILE A 240 -10.40 12.11 -1.10
C ILE A 240 -11.36 11.68 -2.21
N GLY A 241 -12.54 12.27 -2.29
CA GLY A 241 -13.57 11.88 -3.24
C GLY A 241 -13.12 11.99 -4.69
N LYS A 242 -12.57 13.14 -5.09
CA LYS A 242 -12.10 13.37 -6.47
C LYS A 242 -10.95 12.44 -6.87
N PRO A 243 -9.85 12.31 -6.09
CA PRO A 243 -8.78 11.37 -6.43
C PRO A 243 -9.27 9.92 -6.53
N GLN A 244 -10.12 9.47 -5.62
CA GLN A 244 -10.66 8.11 -5.67
C GLN A 244 -11.60 7.89 -6.87
N ALA A 245 -12.38 8.90 -7.26
CA ALA A 245 -13.18 8.84 -8.48
C ALA A 245 -12.30 8.77 -9.74
N THR A 246 -11.20 9.52 -9.76
CA THR A 246 -10.20 9.45 -10.83
C THR A 246 -9.59 8.04 -10.90
N MET A 247 -9.17 7.47 -9.78
CA MET A 247 -8.66 6.10 -9.73
C MET A 247 -9.68 5.08 -10.27
N ALA A 248 -10.94 5.19 -9.86
CA ALA A 248 -12.01 4.31 -10.32
C ALA A 248 -12.23 4.41 -11.84
N SER A 249 -12.16 5.62 -12.42
CA SER A 249 -12.30 5.83 -13.86
C SER A 249 -11.16 5.19 -14.69
N TYR A 250 -9.99 5.02 -14.08
CA TYR A 250 -8.85 4.28 -14.68
C TYR A 250 -8.89 2.78 -14.41
N GLY A 251 -9.97 2.26 -13.82
CA GLY A 251 -10.09 0.83 -13.47
C GLY A 251 -9.20 0.40 -12.30
N LEU A 252 -8.75 1.34 -11.49
CA LEU A 252 -7.92 1.14 -10.30
C LEU A 252 -8.63 1.65 -9.03
N PRO A 253 -9.70 1.00 -8.57
CA PRO A 253 -10.40 1.47 -7.37
C PRO A 253 -9.47 1.53 -6.15
N ALA A 254 -9.60 2.59 -5.36
CA ALA A 254 -8.84 2.74 -4.12
C ALA A 254 -9.10 1.55 -3.16
N GLY A 255 -8.05 1.09 -2.48
CA GLY A 255 -8.12 -0.09 -1.61
C GLY A 255 -8.20 -1.43 -2.32
N SER A 256 -8.22 -1.47 -3.66
CA SER A 256 -8.14 -2.72 -4.43
C SER A 256 -6.76 -3.39 -4.26
N ALA A 257 -6.68 -4.69 -4.53
CA ALA A 257 -5.41 -5.41 -4.47
C ALA A 257 -4.34 -4.81 -5.40
N GLN A 258 -4.76 -4.23 -6.54
CA GLN A 258 -3.85 -3.53 -7.45
C GLN A 258 -3.38 -2.21 -6.87
N ALA A 259 -4.29 -1.41 -6.30
CA ALA A 259 -3.93 -0.16 -5.64
C ALA A 259 -2.97 -0.39 -4.46
N LEU A 260 -3.23 -1.41 -3.64
CA LEU A 260 -2.34 -1.76 -2.52
C LEU A 260 -0.91 -2.14 -2.97
N ARG A 261 -0.75 -2.71 -4.17
CA ARG A 261 0.57 -3.00 -4.73
C ARG A 261 1.25 -1.76 -5.31
N LEU A 262 0.51 -0.92 -6.03
CA LEU A 262 1.07 0.28 -6.65
C LEU A 262 1.49 1.33 -5.62
N PHE A 263 0.76 1.43 -4.53
CA PHE A 263 1.00 2.41 -3.45
C PHE A 263 1.66 1.75 -2.21
N SER A 264 2.49 0.73 -2.43
CA SER A 264 3.26 0.07 -1.37
C SER A 264 4.63 0.72 -1.16
#